data_29292cad8e5f492b63ae825272f74547
#
_entry.id   29292cad8e5f492b63ae825272f74547
#
_cell.length_a   1.000
_cell.length_b   1.000
_cell.length_c   1.000
_cell.angle_alpha   90.00
_cell.angle_beta   90.00
_cell.angle_gamma   90.00
#
_symmetry.space_group_name_H-M   'P 1'
#
loop_
_entity.id
_entity.type
_entity.pdbx_description
1 polymer ?
#
loop_
_entity_poly.entity_id
_entity_poly.type
_entity_poly.pdbx_seq_one_letter_code
_entity_poly.pdbx_strand_id
1 'polypeptide(L)'
;MLESKKKINIVRGLKTIEWLKNQILNSVASVFVSLAEGCIESSINAIADIIISCYLLAKKLNINFNQLESVIEEKVRYGREHRHKMEQNYGDISELLYYLRSRQKE
;
A
#
# COMPACT_ATOMS: atom_id res chain seq x y z
N MET A 1 -19.73 28.58 11.97
CA MET A 1 -18.26 28.51 12.00
C MET A 1 -17.73 27.10 11.94
N LEU A 2 -18.26 26.20 12.76
CA LEU A 2 -17.83 24.78 12.73
C LEU A 2 -18.12 24.12 11.38
N GLU A 3 -19.22 24.45 10.75
CA GLU A 3 -19.59 23.90 9.44
C GLU A 3 -18.64 24.35 8.33
N SER A 4 -18.19 25.61 8.37
CA SER A 4 -17.26 26.14 7.38
C SER A 4 -15.90 25.47 7.44
N LYS A 5 -15.37 25.23 8.66
CA LYS A 5 -14.12 24.49 8.86
C LYS A 5 -14.24 23.04 8.36
N LYS A 6 -15.38 22.43 8.66
CA LYS A 6 -15.63 21.04 8.22
C LYS A 6 -15.67 20.94 6.70
N LYS A 7 -16.33 21.89 6.01
CA LYS A 7 -16.37 21.92 4.55
C LYS A 7 -15.00 22.13 3.94
N ILE A 8 -14.20 23.04 4.49
CA ILE A 8 -12.85 23.31 4.01
C ILE A 8 -11.98 22.07 4.15
N ASN A 9 -12.08 21.38 5.30
CA ASN A 9 -11.31 20.15 5.54
C ASN A 9 -11.72 19.03 4.59
N ILE A 10 -13.02 18.90 4.30
CA ILE A 10 -13.52 17.91 3.35
C ILE A 10 -12.98 18.19 1.94
N VAL A 11 -13.03 19.44 1.51
CA VAL A 11 -12.53 19.83 0.19
C VAL A 11 -11.04 19.56 0.07
N ARG A 12 -10.26 19.94 1.09
CA ARG A 12 -8.81 19.67 1.12
C ARG A 12 -8.54 18.16 1.09
N GLY A 13 -9.33 17.39 1.85
CA GLY A 13 -9.21 15.95 1.86
C GLY A 13 -9.46 15.33 0.51
N LEU A 14 -10.50 15.79 -0.20
CA LEU A 14 -10.82 15.32 -1.54
C LEU A 14 -9.72 15.64 -2.55
N LYS A 15 -9.15 16.85 -2.47
CA LYS A 15 -8.04 17.24 -3.35
C LYS A 15 -6.81 16.37 -3.08
N THR A 16 -6.52 16.10 -1.82
CA THR A 16 -5.41 15.24 -1.44
C THR A 16 -5.63 13.82 -1.94
N ILE A 17 -6.85 13.31 -1.81
CA ILE A 17 -7.22 11.97 -2.29
C ILE A 17 -7.02 11.88 -3.80
N GLU A 18 -7.45 12.89 -4.57
CA GLU A 18 -7.24 12.92 -6.01
C GLU A 18 -5.74 12.95 -6.36
N TRP A 19 -4.97 13.74 -5.63
CA TRP A 19 -3.52 13.78 -5.83
C TRP A 19 -2.88 12.43 -5.55
N LEU A 20 -3.27 11.77 -4.45
CA LEU A 20 -2.75 10.45 -4.09
C LEU A 20 -3.15 9.39 -5.11
N LYS A 21 -4.38 9.46 -5.62
CA LYS A 21 -4.85 8.55 -6.66
C LYS A 21 -3.93 8.66 -7.89
N ASN A 22 -3.64 9.88 -8.32
CA ASN A 22 -2.77 10.10 -9.47
C ASN A 22 -1.34 9.62 -9.20
N GLN A 23 -0.84 9.84 -7.98
CA GLN A 23 0.48 9.35 -7.57
C GLN A 23 0.56 7.82 -7.66
N ILE A 24 -0.47 7.14 -7.17
CA ILE A 24 -0.52 5.67 -7.21
C ILE A 24 -0.52 5.19 -8.67
N LEU A 25 -1.36 5.78 -9.51
CA LEU A 25 -1.44 5.39 -10.92
C LEU A 25 -0.12 5.63 -11.64
N ASN A 26 0.50 6.78 -11.43
CA ASN A 26 1.78 7.10 -12.05
C ASN A 26 2.90 6.18 -11.56
N SER A 27 2.90 5.86 -10.27
CA SER A 27 3.92 4.97 -9.70
C SER A 27 3.76 3.54 -10.21
N VAL A 28 2.53 3.07 -10.39
CA VAL A 28 2.27 1.76 -10.99
C VAL A 28 2.83 1.72 -12.40
N ALA A 29 2.56 2.75 -13.21
CA ALA A 29 3.10 2.84 -14.56
C ALA A 29 4.63 2.83 -14.55
N SER A 30 5.24 3.55 -13.60
CA SER A 30 6.69 3.60 -13.45
C SER A 30 7.29 2.24 -13.13
N VAL A 31 6.61 1.42 -12.33
CA VAL A 31 7.06 0.05 -12.05
C VAL A 31 7.15 -0.74 -13.36
N PHE A 32 6.13 -0.67 -14.20
CA PHE A 32 6.10 -1.43 -15.43
C PHE A 32 7.18 -0.96 -16.42
N VAL A 33 7.40 0.35 -16.52
CA VAL A 33 8.48 0.89 -17.35
C VAL A 33 9.83 0.41 -16.84
N SER A 34 10.05 0.48 -15.52
CA SER A 34 11.31 0.04 -14.91
C SER A 34 11.57 -1.44 -15.13
N LEU A 35 10.52 -2.26 -15.05
CA LEU A 35 10.64 -3.70 -15.32
C LEU A 35 11.02 -3.96 -16.77
N ALA A 36 10.42 -3.23 -17.70
CA ALA A 36 10.74 -3.34 -19.13
C ALA A 36 12.20 -2.95 -19.42
N GLU A 37 12.71 -1.96 -18.67
CA GLU A 37 14.10 -1.49 -18.82
C GLU A 37 15.09 -2.36 -18.03
N GLY A 38 14.59 -3.23 -17.15
CA GLY A 38 15.44 -4.06 -16.30
C GLY A 38 16.15 -3.29 -15.19
N CYS A 39 15.60 -2.15 -14.79
CA CYS A 39 16.23 -1.30 -13.78
C CYS A 39 15.65 -1.57 -12.40
N ILE A 40 16.40 -2.29 -11.56
CA ILE A 40 15.97 -2.66 -10.21
C ILE A 40 15.81 -1.43 -9.31
N GLU A 41 16.74 -0.48 -9.39
CA GLU A 41 16.70 0.72 -8.54
C GLU A 41 15.45 1.55 -8.80
N SER A 42 15.10 1.77 -10.05
CA SER A 42 13.88 2.49 -10.41
C SER A 42 12.64 1.74 -9.97
N SER A 43 12.66 0.40 -10.05
CA SER A 43 11.56 -0.44 -9.61
C SER A 43 11.33 -0.32 -8.10
N ILE A 44 12.40 -0.35 -7.31
CA ILE A 44 12.32 -0.21 -5.86
C ILE A 44 11.72 1.15 -5.49
N ASN A 45 12.20 2.21 -6.13
CA ASN A 45 11.68 3.56 -5.87
C ASN A 45 10.19 3.66 -6.19
N ALA A 46 9.78 3.13 -7.31
CA ALA A 46 8.37 3.17 -7.72
C ALA A 46 7.49 2.34 -6.79
N ILE A 47 7.95 1.16 -6.38
CA ILE A 47 7.22 0.33 -5.42
C ILE A 47 7.08 1.05 -4.08
N ALA A 48 8.16 1.67 -3.61
CA ALA A 48 8.12 2.44 -2.36
C ALA A 48 7.10 3.58 -2.45
N ASP A 49 7.07 4.29 -3.58
CA ASP A 49 6.11 5.37 -3.78
C ASP A 49 4.66 4.88 -3.73
N ILE A 50 4.37 3.71 -4.30
CA ILE A 50 3.04 3.10 -4.24
C ILE A 50 2.66 2.84 -2.78
N ILE A 51 3.55 2.22 -2.02
CA ILE A 51 3.29 1.86 -0.63
C ILE A 51 3.07 3.12 0.22
N ILE A 52 3.92 4.12 0.07
CA ILE A 52 3.80 5.38 0.80
C ILE A 52 2.45 6.03 0.49
N SER A 53 2.10 6.12 -0.79
CA SER A 53 0.85 6.74 -1.21
C SER A 53 -0.36 5.99 -0.69
N CYS A 54 -0.30 4.66 -0.62
CA CYS A 54 -1.39 3.85 -0.08
C CYS A 54 -1.58 4.09 1.43
N TYR A 55 -0.49 4.17 2.19
CA TYR A 55 -0.59 4.50 3.62
C TYR A 55 -1.19 5.88 3.83
N LEU A 56 -0.74 6.87 3.06
CA LEU A 56 -1.27 8.22 3.17
C LEU A 56 -2.74 8.29 2.78
N LEU A 57 -3.15 7.54 1.76
CA LEU A 57 -4.54 7.45 1.37
C LEU A 57 -5.39 6.86 2.49
N ALA A 58 -4.92 5.79 3.12
CA ALA A 58 -5.61 5.19 4.26
C ALA A 58 -5.83 6.22 5.37
N LYS A 59 -4.80 6.99 5.69
CA LYS A 59 -4.91 8.04 6.70
C LYS A 59 -5.97 9.08 6.34
N LYS A 60 -6.04 9.48 5.08
CA LYS A 60 -7.05 10.45 4.62
C LYS A 60 -8.47 9.90 4.69
N LEU A 61 -8.61 8.58 4.66
CA LEU A 61 -9.91 7.91 4.81
C LEU A 61 -10.22 7.58 6.27
N ASN A 62 -9.41 8.09 7.21
CA ASN A 62 -9.53 7.83 8.66
C ASN A 62 -9.30 6.38 9.04
N ILE A 63 -8.49 5.68 8.26
CA ILE A 63 -8.05 4.32 8.57
C ILE A 63 -6.68 4.45 9.22
N ASN A 64 -6.53 3.96 10.46
CA ASN A 64 -5.22 4.02 11.08
C ASN A 64 -4.30 2.92 10.55
N PHE A 65 -3.00 3.12 10.71
CA PHE A 65 -2.00 2.22 10.13
C PHE A 65 -2.10 0.81 10.70
N ASN A 66 -2.39 0.68 12.00
CA ASN A 66 -2.54 -0.65 12.62
C ASN A 66 -3.74 -1.40 12.04
N GLN A 67 -4.83 -0.71 11.79
CA GLN A 67 -6.01 -1.30 11.17
C GLN A 67 -5.70 -1.80 9.76
N LEU A 68 -4.99 -0.97 8.98
CA LEU A 68 -4.59 -1.34 7.63
C LEU A 68 -3.67 -2.57 7.65
N GLU A 69 -2.67 -2.56 8.52
CA GLU A 69 -1.72 -3.66 8.61
C GLU A 69 -2.36 -4.96 9.09
N SER A 70 -3.36 -4.86 9.98
CA SER A 70 -4.14 -6.04 10.40
C SER A 70 -4.87 -6.68 9.24
N VAL A 71 -5.47 -5.86 8.37
CA VAL A 71 -6.16 -6.36 7.18
C VAL A 71 -5.16 -6.97 6.20
N ILE A 72 -4.00 -6.34 6.03
CA ILE A 72 -2.94 -6.86 5.17
C ILE A 72 -2.50 -8.25 5.66
N GLU A 73 -2.23 -8.38 6.96
CA GLU A 73 -1.81 -9.65 7.55
C GLU A 73 -2.88 -10.73 7.36
N GLU A 74 -4.13 -10.38 7.58
CA GLU A 74 -5.25 -11.31 7.40
C GLU A 74 -5.33 -11.80 5.95
N LYS A 75 -5.19 -10.89 4.99
CA LYS A 75 -5.20 -11.25 3.56
C LYS A 75 -4.01 -12.12 3.16
N VAL A 76 -2.84 -11.83 3.71
CA VAL A 76 -1.64 -12.63 3.44
C VAL A 76 -1.82 -14.04 3.99
N ARG A 77 -2.35 -14.16 5.21
CA ARG A 77 -2.62 -15.46 5.83
C ARG A 77 -3.64 -16.26 5.02
N TYR A 78 -4.73 -15.61 4.59
CA TYR A 78 -5.71 -16.25 3.73
C TYR A 78 -5.08 -16.71 2.41
N GLY A 79 -4.23 -15.86 1.81
CA GLY A 79 -3.54 -16.19 0.58
C GLY A 79 -2.63 -17.39 0.72
N ARG A 80 -1.96 -17.51 1.87
CA ARG A 80 -1.10 -18.68 2.14
C ARG A 80 -1.90 -19.98 2.13
N GLU A 81 -3.12 -19.93 2.65
CA GLU A 81 -3.97 -21.12 2.75
C GLU A 81 -4.68 -21.47 1.44
N HIS A 82 -4.95 -20.48 0.59
CA HIS A 82 -5.85 -20.65 -0.56
C HIS A 82 -5.22 -20.39 -1.93
N ARG A 83 -4.08 -19.69 -1.99
CA ARG A 83 -3.38 -19.38 -3.25
C ARG A 83 -2.11 -20.20 -3.35
N HIS A 84 -2.27 -21.44 -3.83
CA HIS A 84 -1.23 -22.45 -3.70
C HIS A 84 0.01 -22.27 -4.57
N LYS A 85 -0.10 -21.67 -5.75
CA LYS A 85 1.02 -21.66 -6.70
C LYS A 85 2.27 -20.97 -6.18
N MET A 86 2.12 -19.75 -5.65
CA MET A 86 3.26 -18.98 -5.14
C MET A 86 3.83 -19.62 -3.88
N GLU A 87 2.96 -20.10 -2.98
CA GLU A 87 3.38 -20.74 -1.75
C GLU A 87 4.08 -22.06 -2.01
N GLN A 88 3.54 -22.90 -2.91
CA GLN A 88 4.13 -24.19 -3.24
C GLN A 88 5.48 -24.07 -3.90
N ASN A 89 5.65 -23.08 -4.79
CA ASN A 89 6.87 -22.97 -5.58
C ASN A 89 7.98 -22.23 -4.84
N TYR A 90 7.65 -21.18 -4.08
CA TYR A 90 8.66 -20.24 -3.56
C TYR A 90 8.53 -19.93 -2.07
N GLY A 91 7.41 -20.23 -1.45
CA GLY A 91 7.19 -19.88 -0.03
C GLY A 91 7.14 -18.37 0.24
N ASP A 92 6.92 -17.56 -0.79
CA ASP A 92 6.98 -16.10 -0.68
C ASP A 92 5.91 -15.53 0.25
N ILE A 93 4.73 -16.14 0.26
CA ILE A 93 3.63 -15.67 1.10
C ILE A 93 3.94 -15.89 2.58
N SER A 94 4.50 -17.06 2.91
CA SER A 94 4.93 -17.36 4.28
C SER A 94 6.04 -16.43 4.73
N GLU A 95 6.97 -16.12 3.85
CA GLU A 95 8.06 -15.19 4.13
C GLU A 95 7.53 -13.80 4.43
N LEU A 96 6.58 -13.32 3.61
CA LEU A 96 5.95 -12.01 3.84
C LEU A 96 5.20 -11.99 5.17
N LEU A 97 4.44 -13.05 5.47
CA LEU A 97 3.70 -13.12 6.73
C LEU A 97 4.65 -13.08 7.93
N TYR A 98 5.75 -13.83 7.86
CA TYR A 98 6.77 -13.82 8.90
C TYR A 98 7.34 -12.41 9.09
N TYR A 99 7.67 -11.74 8.00
CA TYR A 99 8.21 -10.38 8.05
C TYR A 99 7.24 -9.41 8.72
N LEU A 100 5.96 -9.46 8.34
CA LEU A 100 4.95 -8.57 8.91
C LEU A 100 4.78 -8.80 10.40
N ARG A 101 4.79 -10.05 10.85
CA ARG A 101 4.67 -10.40 12.27
C ARG A 101 5.90 -9.97 13.07
N SER A 102 7.08 -10.19 12.52
CA SER A 102 8.34 -9.80 13.16
C SER A 102 8.42 -8.29 13.35
N ARG A 103 7.97 -7.54 12.37
CA ARG A 103 7.95 -6.09 12.40
C ARG A 103 7.03 -5.54 13.49
N GLN A 104 5.92 -6.20 13.71
CA GLN A 104 4.95 -5.78 14.73
C GLN A 104 5.48 -5.94 16.16
N LYS A 105 6.44 -6.80 16.37
CA LYS A 105 7.04 -7.05 17.69
C LYS A 105 8.08 -6.01 18.09
N GLU A 106 8.55 -5.22 17.14
CA GLU A 106 9.48 -4.13 17.41
C GLU A 106 8.72 -2.86 17.77
#